data_954ae0d6355304c4eee9b8de38160071
#
_entry.id   954ae0d6355304c4eee9b8de38160071
#
_cell.length_a   1.000
_cell.length_b   1.000
_cell.length_c   1.000
_cell.angle_alpha   90.00
_cell.angle_beta   90.00
_cell.angle_gamma   90.00
#
_symmetry.space_group_name_H-M   'P 1'
#
loop_
_entity.id
_entity.type
_entity.pdbx_description
1 polymer ?
#
loop_
_entity_poly.entity_id
_entity_poly.type
_entity_poly.pdbx_seq_one_letter_code
_entity_poly.pdbx_strand_id
1 'polypeptide(L)'
;MEGSAAARDREAFRKKPTELMFFFDTEDYTTPRSCDAARDLMELFREEGVRAHVALVGYLARQLVAWRREDMLDALRYHVIGTHTLYHSVHPDICELSDAEDYGEAYRRVLAQEAEGVGMIRAATGVDRIAFATPPGNSKSYVAMYVYADLGIPFYCDTVACDAAGSDLWYCGARHVEYNFSLEGFLPGGEEADAGRVLDELAARERAIVYCHPNMAVFREFWDGVNYNGGNLAPFGQWKPCAPRAPEETAAYYSRIRAFLRRVKADGRFRLVTVPELDAARKPRVKLRREDMRFLRDRLRERFAPIDEPSLCLADIFQATVCLLRGAEEFAPGRAKGFLEAPRGIEEPVALRSADLRAAAAHIDLQGFLPSEIDVGGRRLGPADFLRAALDALA
;
A
#
# COMPACT_ATOMS: atom_id res chain seq x y z
N MET A 1 -20.98 45.77 2.30
CA MET A 1 -19.77 44.91 2.32
C MET A 1 -19.94 43.63 3.18
N GLU A 2 -21.14 43.03 3.17
CA GLU A 2 -21.46 41.86 4.00
C GLU A 2 -21.50 40.54 3.21
N GLY A 3 -21.25 40.57 1.88
CA GLY A 3 -21.29 39.40 1.04
C GLY A 3 -20.02 38.52 1.03
N SER A 4 -18.92 38.95 1.66
CA SER A 4 -17.59 38.32 1.56
C SER A 4 -17.32 37.26 2.63
N ALA A 5 -17.91 37.35 3.81
CA ALA A 5 -17.68 36.39 4.91
C ALA A 5 -18.50 35.12 4.74
N ALA A 6 -19.78 35.24 4.36
CA ALA A 6 -20.66 34.10 4.15
C ALA A 6 -20.27 33.23 2.91
N ALA A 7 -19.58 33.82 1.93
CA ALA A 7 -19.04 33.10 0.78
C ALA A 7 -17.76 32.33 1.16
N ARG A 8 -16.89 32.91 1.99
CA ARG A 8 -15.68 32.22 2.49
C ARG A 8 -16.00 31.08 3.46
N ASP A 9 -17.03 31.23 4.30
CA ASP A 9 -17.48 30.14 5.19
C ASP A 9 -18.15 29.00 4.44
N ARG A 10 -18.83 29.27 3.32
CA ARG A 10 -19.34 28.19 2.45
C ARG A 10 -18.28 27.45 1.65
N GLU A 11 -17.14 28.06 1.38
CA GLU A 11 -16.00 27.43 0.69
C GLU A 11 -15.20 26.55 1.66
N ALA A 12 -15.12 26.91 2.95
CA ALA A 12 -14.44 26.14 4.00
C ALA A 12 -15.15 24.82 4.36
N PHE A 13 -16.44 24.65 4.01
CA PHE A 13 -17.22 23.42 4.26
C PHE A 13 -17.33 22.46 3.05
N ARG A 14 -16.71 22.75 1.91
CA ARG A 14 -16.65 21.80 0.81
C ARG A 14 -15.68 20.68 1.17
N LYS A 15 -16.19 19.48 1.47
CA LYS A 15 -15.38 18.27 1.59
C LYS A 15 -14.46 18.19 0.38
N LYS A 16 -13.15 18.00 0.60
CA LYS A 16 -12.19 17.80 -0.48
C LYS A 16 -12.66 16.60 -1.33
N PRO A 17 -12.49 16.66 -2.66
CA PRO A 17 -12.79 15.50 -3.50
C PRO A 17 -12.00 14.28 -3.05
N THR A 18 -12.64 13.12 -3.08
CA THR A 18 -11.99 11.83 -2.84
C THR A 18 -10.90 11.60 -3.89
N GLU A 19 -9.69 11.34 -3.48
CA GLU A 19 -8.59 10.93 -4.34
C GLU A 19 -8.82 9.49 -4.78
N LEU A 20 -9.10 9.29 -6.07
CA LEU A 20 -9.45 7.98 -6.62
C LEU A 20 -8.36 7.46 -7.54
N MET A 21 -7.97 6.22 -7.33
CA MET A 21 -6.98 5.49 -8.13
C MET A 21 -7.58 4.19 -8.67
N PHE A 22 -7.08 3.76 -9.83
CA PHE A 22 -7.43 2.47 -10.42
C PHE A 22 -6.21 1.57 -10.48
N PHE A 23 -6.38 0.28 -10.09
CA PHE A 23 -5.31 -0.70 -10.04
C PHE A 23 -5.69 -1.97 -10.82
N PHE A 24 -4.70 -2.53 -11.52
CA PHE A 24 -4.80 -3.79 -12.24
C PHE A 24 -3.78 -4.76 -11.69
N ASP A 25 -4.24 -5.83 -11.05
CA ASP A 25 -3.40 -6.93 -10.63
C ASP A 25 -3.17 -7.84 -11.84
N THR A 26 -2.05 -7.58 -12.52
CA THR A 26 -1.73 -8.20 -13.82
C THR A 26 -0.79 -9.36 -13.58
N GLU A 27 -1.40 -10.52 -13.34
CA GLU A 27 -0.77 -11.63 -12.65
C GLU A 27 -0.64 -12.92 -13.47
N ASP A 28 -1.57 -13.20 -14.39
CA ASP A 28 -1.63 -14.47 -15.10
C ASP A 28 -0.62 -14.54 -16.25
N TYR A 29 0.42 -15.32 -16.03
CA TYR A 29 1.46 -15.62 -17.02
C TYR A 29 1.34 -17.03 -17.62
N THR A 30 0.21 -17.70 -17.43
CA THR A 30 -0.01 -19.06 -17.94
C THR A 30 -0.49 -19.08 -19.38
N THR A 31 -1.10 -17.97 -19.84
CA THR A 31 -1.66 -17.89 -21.18
C THR A 31 -1.57 -16.49 -21.80
N PRO A 32 -1.21 -16.39 -23.11
CA PRO A 32 -1.25 -15.10 -23.84
C PRO A 32 -2.62 -14.41 -23.84
N ARG A 33 -3.72 -15.16 -23.68
CA ARG A 33 -5.09 -14.61 -23.63
C ARG A 33 -5.29 -13.67 -22.45
N SER A 34 -4.68 -13.92 -21.31
CA SER A 34 -4.69 -13.00 -20.17
C SER A 34 -3.97 -11.69 -20.48
N CYS A 35 -2.89 -11.76 -21.26
CA CYS A 35 -2.22 -10.56 -21.76
C CYS A 35 -3.10 -9.74 -22.71
N ASP A 36 -3.91 -10.38 -23.56
CA ASP A 36 -4.87 -9.68 -24.41
C ASP A 36 -5.89 -8.91 -23.56
N ALA A 37 -6.45 -9.56 -22.55
CA ALA A 37 -7.39 -8.94 -21.64
C ALA A 37 -6.79 -7.75 -20.89
N ALA A 38 -5.56 -7.87 -20.41
CA ALA A 38 -4.86 -6.79 -19.72
C ALA A 38 -4.56 -5.61 -20.66
N ARG A 39 -4.10 -5.89 -21.90
CA ARG A 39 -3.88 -4.88 -22.92
C ARG A 39 -5.19 -4.16 -23.25
N ASP A 40 -6.25 -4.88 -23.52
CA ASP A 40 -7.53 -4.29 -23.94
C ASP A 40 -8.12 -3.40 -22.84
N LEU A 41 -7.95 -3.79 -21.57
CA LEU A 41 -8.38 -2.98 -20.45
C LEU A 41 -7.50 -1.71 -20.29
N MET A 42 -6.19 -1.84 -20.42
CA MET A 42 -5.27 -0.70 -20.41
C MET A 42 -5.58 0.29 -21.53
N GLU A 43 -5.82 -0.19 -22.75
CA GLU A 43 -6.22 0.66 -23.89
C GLU A 43 -7.56 1.35 -23.65
N LEU A 44 -8.56 0.64 -23.08
CA LEU A 44 -9.82 1.24 -22.69
C LEU A 44 -9.63 2.42 -21.72
N PHE A 45 -8.76 2.26 -20.73
CA PHE A 45 -8.44 3.33 -19.78
C PHE A 45 -7.70 4.49 -20.46
N ARG A 46 -6.76 4.19 -21.36
CA ARG A 46 -6.04 5.20 -22.15
C ARG A 46 -7.00 6.01 -23.03
N GLU A 47 -7.94 5.36 -23.72
CA GLU A 47 -8.97 6.01 -24.53
C GLU A 47 -9.87 6.95 -23.71
N GLU A 48 -10.17 6.56 -22.47
CA GLU A 48 -10.94 7.41 -21.54
C GLU A 48 -10.06 8.46 -20.84
N GLY A 49 -8.76 8.53 -21.12
CA GLY A 49 -7.82 9.50 -20.54
C GLY A 49 -7.51 9.23 -19.06
N VAL A 50 -7.63 7.99 -18.60
CA VAL A 50 -7.38 7.58 -17.23
C VAL A 50 -6.12 6.74 -17.15
N ARG A 51 -5.18 7.13 -16.27
CA ARG A 51 -4.00 6.32 -15.97
C ARG A 51 -4.34 5.34 -14.85
N ALA A 52 -4.18 4.05 -15.12
CA ALA A 52 -4.25 3.01 -14.11
C ALA A 52 -2.86 2.71 -13.52
N HIS A 53 -2.86 2.01 -12.39
CA HIS A 53 -1.67 1.43 -11.76
C HIS A 53 -1.65 -0.05 -12.09
N VAL A 54 -0.59 -0.52 -12.73
CA VAL A 54 -0.46 -1.92 -13.16
C VAL A 54 0.53 -2.62 -12.25
N ALA A 55 0.02 -3.43 -11.34
CA ALA A 55 0.80 -4.34 -10.52
C ALA A 55 1.20 -5.53 -11.39
N LEU A 56 2.46 -5.56 -11.83
CA LEU A 56 2.95 -6.54 -12.80
C LEU A 56 3.77 -7.62 -12.08
N VAL A 57 3.44 -8.89 -12.32
CA VAL A 57 4.25 -10.02 -11.86
C VAL A 57 5.59 -10.03 -12.61
N GLY A 58 6.71 -10.17 -11.88
CA GLY A 58 8.04 -10.12 -12.47
C GLY A 58 8.25 -11.17 -13.57
N TYR A 59 7.80 -12.40 -13.32
CA TYR A 59 7.87 -13.48 -14.31
C TYR A 59 7.01 -13.20 -15.56
N LEU A 60 5.83 -12.59 -15.38
CA LEU A 60 5.01 -12.16 -16.52
C LEU A 60 5.76 -11.13 -17.37
N ALA A 61 6.43 -10.16 -16.76
CA ALA A 61 7.23 -9.18 -17.49
C ALA A 61 8.29 -9.86 -18.39
N ARG A 62 8.96 -10.89 -17.88
CA ARG A 62 9.89 -11.72 -18.68
C ARG A 62 9.17 -12.46 -19.79
N GLN A 63 7.97 -13.03 -19.52
CA GLN A 63 7.20 -13.75 -20.54
C GLN A 63 6.70 -12.83 -21.65
N LEU A 64 6.33 -11.58 -21.36
CA LEU A 64 5.95 -10.62 -22.39
C LEU A 64 7.07 -10.42 -23.42
N VAL A 65 8.32 -10.33 -22.98
CA VAL A 65 9.47 -10.25 -23.87
C VAL A 65 9.64 -11.56 -24.67
N ALA A 66 9.57 -12.71 -24.01
CA ALA A 66 9.71 -14.02 -24.64
C ALA A 66 8.61 -14.30 -25.68
N TRP A 67 7.39 -13.87 -25.41
CA TRP A 67 6.24 -13.98 -26.31
C TRP A 67 6.17 -12.87 -27.35
N ARG A 68 7.13 -11.92 -27.35
CA ARG A 68 7.17 -10.76 -28.24
C ARG A 68 5.87 -9.94 -28.21
N ARG A 69 5.36 -9.69 -27.00
CA ARG A 69 4.13 -8.94 -26.76
C ARG A 69 4.43 -7.43 -26.68
N GLU A 70 4.95 -6.89 -27.80
CA GLU A 70 5.25 -5.46 -27.93
C GLU A 70 3.98 -4.60 -27.74
N ASP A 71 2.82 -5.11 -28.16
CA ASP A 71 1.52 -4.48 -27.97
C ASP A 71 1.17 -4.26 -26.49
N MET A 72 1.45 -5.26 -25.65
CA MET A 72 1.25 -5.18 -24.21
C MET A 72 2.26 -4.23 -23.55
N LEU A 73 3.53 -4.31 -23.97
CA LEU A 73 4.58 -3.43 -23.46
C LEU A 73 4.31 -1.96 -23.84
N ASP A 74 3.76 -1.69 -25.02
CA ASP A 74 3.36 -0.34 -25.43
C ASP A 74 2.17 0.19 -24.63
N ALA A 75 1.17 -0.65 -24.35
CA ALA A 75 0.04 -0.29 -23.50
C ALA A 75 0.52 0.08 -22.06
N LEU A 76 1.44 -0.69 -21.50
CA LEU A 76 2.03 -0.44 -20.17
C LEU A 76 2.67 0.95 -20.03
N ARG A 77 3.28 1.50 -21.09
CA ARG A 77 3.98 2.81 -21.04
C ARG A 77 3.09 3.99 -20.67
N TYR A 78 1.80 3.90 -20.93
CA TYR A 78 0.83 4.95 -20.53
C TYR A 78 0.52 4.93 -19.04
N HIS A 79 0.66 3.79 -18.40
CA HIS A 79 0.21 3.51 -17.04
C HIS A 79 1.32 3.62 -16.01
N VAL A 80 0.97 3.56 -14.72
CA VAL A 80 1.92 3.54 -13.61
C VAL A 80 2.28 2.10 -13.30
N ILE A 81 3.57 1.77 -13.26
CA ILE A 81 4.04 0.40 -13.08
C ILE A 81 4.40 0.15 -11.60
N GLY A 82 3.83 -0.91 -11.06
CA GLY A 82 4.15 -1.51 -9.76
C GLY A 82 4.64 -2.94 -9.90
N THR A 83 4.97 -3.57 -8.78
CA THR A 83 5.29 -4.99 -8.70
C THR A 83 4.19 -5.78 -8.00
N HIS A 84 3.95 -7.00 -8.48
CA HIS A 84 3.03 -7.97 -7.89
C HIS A 84 3.77 -9.27 -7.54
N THR A 85 4.93 -9.13 -6.91
CA THR A 85 5.94 -10.16 -6.63
C THR A 85 6.59 -10.77 -7.87
N LEU A 86 7.60 -11.63 -7.68
CA LEU A 86 8.26 -12.30 -8.79
C LEU A 86 7.37 -13.37 -9.45
N TYR A 87 6.72 -14.23 -8.65
CA TYR A 87 5.99 -15.41 -9.15
C TYR A 87 4.52 -15.47 -8.73
N HIS A 88 3.97 -14.38 -8.14
CA HIS A 88 2.64 -14.37 -7.57
C HIS A 88 2.47 -15.41 -6.45
N SER A 89 1.52 -16.31 -6.54
CA SER A 89 1.19 -17.34 -5.55
C SER A 89 1.91 -18.68 -5.76
N VAL A 90 2.95 -18.73 -6.62
CA VAL A 90 3.77 -19.95 -6.78
C VAL A 90 4.66 -20.15 -5.57
N HIS A 91 4.66 -21.35 -5.04
CA HIS A 91 5.46 -21.73 -3.87
C HIS A 91 6.96 -21.81 -4.18
N PRO A 92 7.87 -21.33 -3.30
CA PRO A 92 7.53 -20.64 -2.05
C PRO A 92 7.01 -19.22 -2.32
N ASP A 93 5.86 -18.88 -1.73
CA ASP A 93 5.31 -17.53 -1.79
C ASP A 93 6.02 -16.58 -0.82
N ILE A 94 5.59 -15.32 -0.81
CA ILE A 94 6.22 -14.28 0.03
C ILE A 94 6.09 -14.57 1.54
N CYS A 95 5.04 -15.27 1.97
CA CYS A 95 4.86 -15.68 3.36
C CYS A 95 5.81 -16.81 3.74
N GLU A 96 5.92 -17.82 2.89
CA GLU A 96 6.83 -18.96 3.08
C GLU A 96 8.30 -18.53 3.06
N LEU A 97 8.67 -17.60 2.19
CA LEU A 97 10.01 -17.00 2.19
C LEU A 97 10.31 -16.24 3.48
N SER A 98 9.28 -15.66 4.09
CA SER A 98 9.38 -14.93 5.33
C SER A 98 9.36 -15.82 6.58
N ASP A 99 8.98 -17.10 6.44
CA ASP A 99 8.92 -18.07 7.52
C ASP A 99 10.33 -18.60 7.84
N ALA A 100 11.02 -17.89 8.72
CA ALA A 100 12.34 -18.26 9.23
C ALA A 100 12.48 -17.81 10.68
N GLU A 101 13.26 -18.54 11.46
CA GLU A 101 13.54 -18.19 12.87
C GLU A 101 14.33 -16.88 13.01
N ASP A 102 15.18 -16.58 12.03
CA ASP A 102 15.98 -15.35 11.98
C ASP A 102 15.42 -14.34 10.98
N TYR A 103 15.14 -13.14 11.46
CA TYR A 103 14.63 -12.06 10.61
C TYR A 103 15.58 -11.73 9.46
N GLY A 104 16.88 -11.73 9.69
CA GLY A 104 17.87 -11.41 8.65
C GLY A 104 17.89 -12.46 7.54
N GLU A 105 17.63 -13.73 7.87
CA GLU A 105 17.46 -14.79 6.86
C GLU A 105 16.18 -14.60 6.06
N ALA A 106 15.04 -14.39 6.72
CA ALA A 106 13.79 -14.09 6.06
C ALA A 106 13.92 -12.88 5.12
N TYR A 107 14.55 -11.81 5.59
CA TYR A 107 14.81 -10.60 4.81
C TYR A 107 15.65 -10.89 3.56
N ARG A 108 16.75 -11.65 3.69
CA ARG A 108 17.60 -11.99 2.54
C ARG A 108 16.88 -12.83 1.50
N ARG A 109 16.05 -13.79 1.92
CA ARG A 109 15.24 -14.64 1.02
C ARG A 109 14.25 -13.79 0.22
N VAL A 110 13.47 -12.96 0.89
CA VAL A 110 12.48 -12.08 0.24
C VAL A 110 13.18 -11.05 -0.65
N LEU A 111 14.27 -10.43 -0.18
CA LEU A 111 15.03 -9.47 -0.98
C LEU A 111 15.57 -10.08 -2.27
N ALA A 112 16.12 -11.29 -2.21
CA ALA A 112 16.68 -11.97 -3.38
C ALA A 112 15.59 -12.18 -4.45
N GLN A 113 14.42 -12.69 -4.05
CA GLN A 113 13.32 -12.91 -4.97
C GLN A 113 12.72 -11.61 -5.52
N GLU A 114 12.43 -10.66 -4.65
CA GLU A 114 11.73 -9.43 -5.06
C GLU A 114 12.64 -8.48 -5.84
N ALA A 115 13.94 -8.43 -5.54
CA ALA A 115 14.89 -7.69 -6.36
C ALA A 115 15.01 -8.26 -7.79
N GLU A 116 14.95 -9.59 -7.95
CA GLU A 116 14.91 -10.24 -9.26
C GLU A 116 13.63 -9.85 -10.01
N GLY A 117 12.46 -9.95 -9.37
CA GLY A 117 11.16 -9.56 -9.96
C GLY A 117 11.14 -8.10 -10.41
N VAL A 118 11.57 -7.19 -9.56
CA VAL A 118 11.72 -5.75 -9.87
C VAL A 118 12.69 -5.56 -11.06
N GLY A 119 13.81 -6.29 -11.08
CA GLY A 119 14.78 -6.27 -12.18
C GLY A 119 14.15 -6.70 -13.53
N MET A 120 13.35 -7.77 -13.54
CA MET A 120 12.62 -8.25 -14.73
C MET A 120 11.62 -7.22 -15.23
N ILE A 121 10.84 -6.61 -14.34
CA ILE A 121 9.86 -5.57 -14.71
C ILE A 121 10.58 -4.37 -15.33
N ARG A 122 11.64 -3.87 -14.71
CA ARG A 122 12.42 -2.73 -15.23
C ARG A 122 13.04 -3.05 -16.59
N ALA A 123 13.60 -4.24 -16.76
CA ALA A 123 14.19 -4.67 -18.03
C ALA A 123 13.16 -4.75 -19.17
N ALA A 124 11.95 -5.23 -18.89
CA ALA A 124 10.90 -5.37 -19.89
C ALA A 124 10.21 -4.06 -20.24
N THR A 125 9.95 -3.20 -19.25
CA THR A 125 9.15 -1.99 -19.41
C THR A 125 9.99 -0.72 -19.65
N GLY A 126 11.27 -0.74 -19.28
CA GLY A 126 12.16 0.42 -19.36
C GLY A 126 11.94 1.46 -18.26
N VAL A 127 11.11 1.18 -17.23
CA VAL A 127 10.90 2.13 -16.13
C VAL A 127 12.10 2.14 -15.20
N ASP A 128 12.53 3.33 -14.77
CA ASP A 128 13.63 3.47 -13.82
C ASP A 128 13.23 3.11 -12.39
N ARG A 129 11.99 3.39 -12.01
CA ARG A 129 11.47 3.21 -10.65
C ARG A 129 10.13 2.50 -10.66
N ILE A 130 9.99 1.50 -9.80
CA ILE A 130 8.71 0.86 -9.50
C ILE A 130 7.97 1.76 -8.50
N ALA A 131 6.72 2.10 -8.82
CA ALA A 131 5.97 3.10 -8.06
C ALA A 131 5.31 2.54 -6.80
N PHE A 132 4.93 1.28 -6.81
CA PHE A 132 4.23 0.61 -5.71
C PHE A 132 4.45 -0.90 -5.75
N ALA A 133 4.17 -1.56 -4.64
CA ALA A 133 4.08 -3.01 -4.53
C ALA A 133 2.68 -3.41 -4.07
N THR A 134 2.20 -4.54 -4.55
CA THR A 134 0.95 -5.18 -4.12
C THR A 134 1.24 -6.66 -3.82
N PRO A 135 0.85 -7.19 -2.66
CA PRO A 135 1.02 -8.60 -2.36
C PRO A 135 0.02 -9.45 -3.15
N PRO A 136 0.36 -10.68 -3.53
CA PRO A 136 -0.57 -11.57 -4.19
C PRO A 136 -1.56 -12.17 -3.19
N GLY A 137 -2.84 -12.30 -3.58
CA GLY A 137 -3.82 -13.19 -2.97
C GLY A 137 -3.91 -13.19 -1.44
N ASN A 138 -3.80 -12.08 -0.75
CA ASN A 138 -3.74 -11.97 0.71
C ASN A 138 -2.45 -12.50 1.39
N SER A 139 -1.44 -12.92 0.64
CA SER A 139 -0.13 -13.27 1.19
C SER A 139 0.61 -12.02 1.68
N LYS A 140 0.63 -11.79 2.98
CA LYS A 140 1.17 -10.57 3.60
C LYS A 140 2.32 -10.89 4.54
N SER A 141 3.41 -10.16 4.38
CA SER A 141 4.61 -10.31 5.20
C SER A 141 5.17 -8.96 5.61
N TYR A 142 5.41 -8.77 6.89
CA TYR A 142 6.12 -7.58 7.39
C TYR A 142 7.53 -7.46 6.81
N VAL A 143 8.20 -8.59 6.61
CA VAL A 143 9.54 -8.63 6.00
C VAL A 143 9.51 -8.04 4.61
N ALA A 144 8.50 -8.40 3.80
CA ALA A 144 8.35 -7.88 2.45
C ALA A 144 8.15 -6.35 2.40
N MET A 145 7.42 -5.78 3.35
CA MET A 145 7.23 -4.33 3.43
C MET A 145 8.56 -3.60 3.58
N TYR A 146 9.46 -4.11 4.46
CA TYR A 146 10.81 -3.54 4.61
C TYR A 146 11.64 -3.72 3.35
N VAL A 147 11.55 -4.88 2.71
CA VAL A 147 12.27 -5.16 1.45
C VAL A 147 11.84 -4.18 0.36
N TYR A 148 10.54 -3.96 0.16
CA TYR A 148 10.06 -3.01 -0.85
C TYR A 148 10.49 -1.57 -0.55
N ALA A 149 10.43 -1.14 0.72
CA ALA A 149 10.93 0.17 1.11
C ALA A 149 12.44 0.30 0.81
N ASP A 150 13.23 -0.77 1.02
CA ASP A 150 14.66 -0.81 0.74
C ASP A 150 14.97 -0.85 -0.76
N LEU A 151 14.07 -1.40 -1.58
CA LEU A 151 14.12 -1.32 -3.04
C LEU A 151 13.67 0.06 -3.57
N GLY A 152 13.34 1.00 -2.69
CA GLY A 152 12.92 2.36 -3.04
C GLY A 152 11.49 2.47 -3.53
N ILE A 153 10.64 1.50 -3.20
CA ILE A 153 9.21 1.47 -3.56
C ILE A 153 8.41 2.20 -2.48
N PRO A 154 7.79 3.35 -2.77
CA PRO A 154 7.22 4.24 -1.75
C PRO A 154 5.83 3.85 -1.26
N PHE A 155 5.13 2.98 -1.98
CA PHE A 155 3.75 2.58 -1.68
C PHE A 155 3.60 1.08 -1.61
N TYR A 156 2.80 0.64 -0.66
CA TYR A 156 2.34 -0.73 -0.53
C TYR A 156 0.81 -0.73 -0.56
N CYS A 157 0.24 -1.32 -1.60
CA CYS A 157 -1.20 -1.21 -1.89
C CYS A 157 -1.85 -2.56 -1.65
N ASP A 158 -2.70 -2.63 -0.67
CA ASP A 158 -3.63 -3.70 -0.27
C ASP A 158 -4.03 -3.47 1.19
N THR A 159 -4.95 -4.30 1.69
CA THR A 159 -5.38 -4.27 3.09
C THR A 159 -4.34 -4.92 4.01
N VAL A 160 -3.33 -4.20 4.44
CA VAL A 160 -2.31 -4.71 5.38
C VAL A 160 -2.55 -4.22 6.80
N ALA A 161 -2.71 -2.92 6.94
CA ALA A 161 -3.02 -2.28 8.19
C ALA A 161 -3.81 -1.02 7.85
N CYS A 162 -5.11 -1.04 8.13
CA CYS A 162 -5.98 0.12 7.97
C CYS A 162 -6.35 0.63 9.34
N ASP A 163 -6.45 1.93 9.48
CA ASP A 163 -7.17 2.44 10.61
C ASP A 163 -8.70 2.40 10.32
N ALA A 164 -9.49 2.50 11.39
CA ALA A 164 -10.95 2.47 11.28
C ALA A 164 -11.54 3.63 10.43
N ALA A 165 -10.77 4.67 10.16
CA ALA A 165 -11.18 5.80 9.35
C ALA A 165 -10.83 5.61 7.85
N GLY A 166 -10.12 4.53 7.49
CA GLY A 166 -9.71 4.25 6.11
C GLY A 166 -8.73 5.26 5.55
N SER A 167 -7.90 5.89 6.39
CA SER A 167 -6.82 6.76 5.95
C SER A 167 -5.54 5.97 5.73
N ASP A 168 -4.66 6.52 4.90
CA ASP A 168 -3.37 5.91 4.63
C ASP A 168 -2.51 5.83 5.88
N LEU A 169 -1.71 4.77 5.94
CA LEU A 169 -0.75 4.58 7.02
C LEU A 169 0.68 4.69 6.50
N TRP A 170 1.52 5.37 7.26
CA TRP A 170 2.96 5.31 7.10
C TRP A 170 3.51 4.21 7.99
N TYR A 171 4.14 3.19 7.38
CA TYR A 171 4.73 2.07 8.09
C TYR A 171 5.89 1.48 7.31
N CYS A 172 6.94 1.03 7.98
CA CYS A 172 8.12 0.42 7.34
C CYS A 172 8.78 1.27 6.25
N GLY A 173 8.61 2.59 6.27
CA GLY A 173 9.16 3.50 5.26
C GLY A 173 8.34 3.58 3.96
N ALA A 174 7.18 2.97 3.90
CA ALA A 174 6.23 3.03 2.79
C ALA A 174 4.87 3.57 3.24
N ARG A 175 4.10 4.06 2.30
CA ARG A 175 2.70 4.44 2.48
C ARG A 175 1.80 3.26 2.13
N HIS A 176 0.86 2.94 3.00
CA HIS A 176 -0.09 1.85 2.84
C HIS A 176 -1.44 2.42 2.42
N VAL A 177 -1.98 1.92 1.31
CA VAL A 177 -3.27 2.35 0.75
C VAL A 177 -4.13 1.12 0.53
N GLU A 178 -5.39 1.18 0.95
CA GLU A 178 -6.32 0.06 0.93
C GLU A 178 -7.06 -0.07 -0.40
N TYR A 179 -7.27 -1.29 -0.86
CA TYR A 179 -8.21 -1.64 -1.93
C TYR A 179 -9.66 -1.57 -1.41
N ASN A 180 -10.56 -0.91 -2.15
CA ASN A 180 -11.90 -0.62 -1.67
C ASN A 180 -13.01 -1.28 -2.48
N PHE A 181 -12.87 -1.35 -3.81
CA PHE A 181 -13.88 -1.90 -4.69
C PHE A 181 -13.26 -2.65 -5.86
N SER A 182 -13.75 -3.86 -6.13
CA SER A 182 -13.34 -4.65 -7.29
C SER A 182 -14.27 -4.41 -8.48
N LEU A 183 -13.68 -4.11 -9.65
CA LEU A 183 -14.44 -4.00 -10.91
C LEU A 183 -15.08 -5.33 -11.33
N GLU A 184 -14.63 -6.48 -10.79
CA GLU A 184 -15.31 -7.78 -11.00
C GLU A 184 -16.78 -7.74 -10.55
N GLY A 185 -17.15 -6.82 -9.65
CA GLY A 185 -18.55 -6.55 -9.32
C GLY A 185 -19.42 -6.16 -10.53
N PHE A 186 -18.81 -5.76 -11.65
CA PHE A 186 -19.52 -5.48 -12.91
C PHE A 186 -19.51 -6.64 -13.91
N LEU A 187 -18.96 -7.79 -13.55
CA LEU A 187 -18.99 -8.98 -14.42
C LEU A 187 -20.42 -9.47 -14.64
N PRO A 188 -20.78 -9.89 -15.87
CA PRO A 188 -22.08 -10.48 -16.15
C PRO A 188 -22.30 -11.82 -15.41
N GLY A 189 -23.53 -12.07 -14.96
CA GLY A 189 -23.96 -13.36 -14.42
C GLY A 189 -23.72 -13.56 -12.91
N GLY A 190 -23.29 -12.54 -12.20
CA GLY A 190 -23.24 -12.46 -10.73
C GLY A 190 -24.23 -11.47 -10.15
N GLU A 191 -24.13 -11.18 -8.86
CA GLU A 191 -24.76 -9.98 -8.26
C GLU A 191 -24.06 -8.75 -8.84
N GLU A 192 -24.73 -8.09 -9.79
CA GLU A 192 -24.16 -6.91 -10.44
C GLU A 192 -24.15 -5.73 -9.46
N ALA A 193 -22.97 -5.13 -9.29
CA ALA A 193 -22.84 -3.97 -8.45
C ALA A 193 -23.61 -2.76 -9.02
N ASP A 194 -24.38 -2.08 -8.19
CA ASP A 194 -24.97 -0.80 -8.52
C ASP A 194 -23.89 0.30 -8.54
N ALA A 195 -23.62 0.83 -9.74
CA ALA A 195 -22.58 1.83 -9.91
C ALA A 195 -22.86 3.14 -9.15
N GLY A 196 -24.13 3.48 -8.86
CA GLY A 196 -24.47 4.64 -8.04
C GLY A 196 -24.07 4.43 -6.59
N ARG A 197 -24.46 3.30 -6.02
CA ARG A 197 -24.09 2.92 -4.65
C ARG A 197 -22.57 2.84 -4.48
N VAL A 198 -21.87 2.23 -5.44
CA VAL A 198 -20.41 2.15 -5.42
C VAL A 198 -19.78 3.55 -5.39
N LEU A 199 -20.25 4.49 -6.22
CA LEU A 199 -19.75 5.86 -6.21
C LEU A 199 -20.01 6.56 -4.87
N ASP A 200 -21.16 6.33 -4.23
CA ASP A 200 -21.48 6.91 -2.93
C ASP A 200 -20.56 6.36 -1.82
N GLU A 201 -20.30 5.06 -1.81
CA GLU A 201 -19.39 4.40 -0.87
C GLU A 201 -17.95 4.88 -1.04
N LEU A 202 -17.47 5.02 -2.28
CA LEU A 202 -16.14 5.55 -2.57
C LEU A 202 -16.04 7.03 -2.17
N ALA A 203 -17.04 7.85 -2.47
CA ALA A 203 -17.06 9.27 -2.15
C ALA A 203 -17.13 9.56 -0.63
N ALA A 204 -17.45 8.57 0.20
CA ALA A 204 -17.40 8.70 1.65
C ALA A 204 -15.97 8.76 2.21
N ARG A 205 -14.97 8.32 1.44
CA ARG A 205 -13.55 8.21 1.83
C ARG A 205 -12.75 9.45 1.45
N GLU A 206 -11.60 9.67 2.07
CA GLU A 206 -10.63 10.68 1.64
C GLU A 206 -9.87 10.18 0.40
N ARG A 207 -9.52 8.89 0.38
CA ARG A 207 -8.86 8.19 -0.72
C ARG A 207 -9.51 6.84 -0.94
N ALA A 208 -9.57 6.41 -2.20
CA ALA A 208 -10.13 5.12 -2.56
C ALA A 208 -9.37 4.49 -3.73
N ILE A 209 -9.27 3.16 -3.71
CA ILE A 209 -8.73 2.34 -4.80
C ILE A 209 -9.84 1.45 -5.35
N VAL A 210 -10.03 1.55 -6.65
CA VAL A 210 -10.82 0.62 -7.46
C VAL A 210 -9.84 -0.29 -8.20
N TYR A 211 -9.99 -1.60 -8.07
CA TYR A 211 -9.04 -2.55 -8.63
C TYR A 211 -9.73 -3.64 -9.46
N CYS A 212 -8.97 -4.39 -10.23
CA CYS A 212 -9.43 -5.60 -10.89
C CYS A 212 -8.25 -6.50 -11.28
N HIS A 213 -8.59 -7.73 -11.61
CA HIS A 213 -7.71 -8.71 -12.22
C HIS A 213 -8.09 -8.84 -13.70
N PRO A 214 -7.30 -8.32 -14.64
CA PRO A 214 -7.66 -8.28 -16.06
C PRO A 214 -8.01 -9.65 -16.67
N ASN A 215 -7.37 -10.73 -16.21
CA ASN A 215 -7.67 -12.09 -16.64
C ASN A 215 -9.14 -12.50 -16.42
N MET A 216 -9.79 -11.94 -15.38
CA MET A 216 -11.20 -12.21 -15.09
C MET A 216 -12.17 -11.66 -16.15
N ALA A 217 -11.71 -10.75 -17.02
CA ALA A 217 -12.51 -10.32 -18.16
C ALA A 217 -12.75 -11.47 -19.18
N VAL A 218 -11.81 -12.41 -19.28
CA VAL A 218 -11.85 -13.50 -20.27
C VAL A 218 -11.96 -14.89 -19.67
N PHE A 219 -11.78 -15.02 -18.35
CA PHE A 219 -11.91 -16.27 -17.61
C PHE A 219 -12.92 -16.16 -16.47
N ARG A 220 -13.47 -17.31 -16.05
CA ARG A 220 -14.46 -17.42 -14.97
C ARG A 220 -13.82 -17.73 -13.62
N GLU A 221 -12.54 -18.08 -13.63
CA GLU A 221 -11.79 -18.56 -12.49
C GLU A 221 -10.45 -17.84 -12.40
N PHE A 222 -9.98 -17.66 -11.19
CA PHE A 222 -8.61 -17.21 -10.96
C PHE A 222 -7.63 -18.33 -11.30
N TRP A 223 -6.63 -18.00 -12.08
CA TRP A 223 -5.60 -18.93 -12.56
C TRP A 223 -4.81 -19.59 -11.42
N ASP A 224 -4.56 -18.84 -10.36
CA ASP A 224 -3.87 -19.32 -9.17
C ASP A 224 -4.75 -20.29 -8.37
N GLY A 225 -6.04 -20.03 -8.24
CA GLY A 225 -7.01 -20.94 -7.63
C GLY A 225 -7.07 -22.29 -8.34
N VAL A 226 -6.93 -22.28 -9.67
CA VAL A 226 -6.89 -23.52 -10.48
C VAL A 226 -5.55 -24.26 -10.33
N ASN A 227 -4.43 -23.54 -10.13
CA ASN A 227 -3.09 -24.11 -10.23
C ASN A 227 -2.33 -24.21 -8.90
N TYR A 228 -2.51 -23.27 -7.96
CA TYR A 228 -1.63 -23.15 -6.79
C TYR A 228 -2.34 -23.05 -5.44
N ASN A 229 -3.60 -22.64 -5.41
CA ASN A 229 -4.35 -22.46 -4.18
C ASN A 229 -5.28 -23.63 -3.88
N GLY A 230 -5.81 -23.70 -2.65
CA GLY A 230 -6.79 -24.71 -2.27
C GLY A 230 -6.30 -26.15 -2.33
N GLY A 231 -5.00 -26.37 -2.10
CA GLY A 231 -4.37 -27.69 -2.17
C GLY A 231 -3.95 -28.10 -3.59
N ASN A 232 -4.12 -27.24 -4.59
CA ASN A 232 -3.57 -27.44 -5.93
C ASN A 232 -2.09 -27.06 -5.94
N LEU A 233 -1.23 -27.99 -6.34
CA LEU A 233 0.22 -27.77 -6.46
C LEU A 233 0.65 -28.23 -7.86
N ALA A 234 0.25 -27.46 -8.88
CA ALA A 234 0.70 -27.73 -10.23
C ALA A 234 2.22 -27.50 -10.34
N PRO A 235 2.99 -28.42 -10.91
CA PRO A 235 4.39 -28.16 -11.18
C PRO A 235 4.57 -26.94 -12.08
N PHE A 236 5.62 -26.16 -11.83
CA PHE A 236 5.91 -24.97 -12.61
C PHE A 236 5.96 -25.28 -14.12
N GLY A 237 5.21 -24.51 -14.91
CA GLY A 237 5.10 -24.75 -16.37
C GLY A 237 4.04 -25.75 -16.80
N GLN A 238 3.38 -26.45 -15.87
CA GLN A 238 2.33 -27.42 -16.17
C GLN A 238 0.95 -26.88 -15.79
N TRP A 239 0.59 -25.78 -16.42
CA TRP A 239 -0.63 -25.01 -16.10
C TRP A 239 -1.90 -25.68 -16.61
N LYS A 240 -2.92 -25.75 -15.75
CA LYS A 240 -4.28 -26.08 -16.16
C LYS A 240 -4.97 -24.82 -16.67
N PRO A 241 -5.67 -24.89 -17.80
CA PRO A 241 -6.40 -23.74 -18.32
C PRO A 241 -7.61 -23.40 -17.44
N CYS A 242 -7.89 -22.10 -17.27
CA CYS A 242 -9.13 -21.62 -16.67
C CYS A 242 -10.32 -21.71 -17.64
N ALA A 243 -11.52 -21.83 -17.10
CA ALA A 243 -12.76 -21.84 -17.87
C ALA A 243 -12.97 -20.47 -18.56
N PRO A 244 -13.11 -20.42 -19.90
CA PRO A 244 -13.25 -19.15 -20.62
C PRO A 244 -14.65 -18.55 -20.46
N ARG A 245 -14.73 -17.20 -20.53
CA ARG A 245 -15.98 -16.48 -20.75
C ARG A 245 -16.33 -16.42 -22.22
N ALA A 246 -17.62 -16.28 -22.51
CA ALA A 246 -18.08 -16.01 -23.87
C ALA A 246 -17.66 -14.56 -24.29
N PRO A 247 -17.36 -14.34 -25.58
CA PRO A 247 -16.93 -13.02 -26.06
C PRO A 247 -17.94 -11.90 -25.74
N GLU A 248 -19.23 -12.21 -25.72
CA GLU A 248 -20.30 -11.27 -25.39
C GLU A 248 -20.26 -10.84 -23.93
N GLU A 249 -19.90 -11.75 -23.03
CA GLU A 249 -19.73 -11.43 -21.60
C GLU A 249 -18.52 -10.50 -21.40
N THR A 250 -17.41 -10.77 -22.08
CA THR A 250 -16.22 -9.91 -22.06
C THR A 250 -16.53 -8.51 -22.60
N ALA A 251 -17.23 -8.42 -23.72
CA ALA A 251 -17.63 -7.15 -24.31
C ALA A 251 -18.59 -6.35 -23.39
N ALA A 252 -19.55 -7.03 -22.78
CA ALA A 252 -20.45 -6.43 -21.81
C ALA A 252 -19.71 -5.89 -20.58
N TYR A 253 -18.75 -6.63 -20.06
CA TYR A 253 -17.91 -6.20 -18.94
C TYR A 253 -17.13 -4.93 -19.27
N TYR A 254 -16.41 -4.88 -20.40
CA TYR A 254 -15.69 -3.68 -20.83
C TYR A 254 -16.62 -2.47 -21.05
N SER A 255 -17.81 -2.70 -21.60
CA SER A 255 -18.81 -1.63 -21.77
C SER A 255 -19.24 -1.04 -20.42
N ARG A 256 -19.44 -1.88 -19.39
CA ARG A 256 -19.81 -1.44 -18.04
C ARG A 256 -18.67 -0.68 -17.37
N ILE A 257 -17.44 -1.15 -17.49
CA ILE A 257 -16.25 -0.44 -16.99
C ILE A 257 -16.15 0.94 -17.64
N ARG A 258 -16.30 1.03 -18.97
CA ARG A 258 -16.27 2.31 -19.68
C ARG A 258 -17.35 3.26 -19.19
N ALA A 259 -18.57 2.77 -18.99
CA ALA A 259 -19.67 3.55 -18.44
C ALA A 259 -19.36 4.03 -17.02
N PHE A 260 -18.79 3.19 -16.17
CA PHE A 260 -18.38 3.55 -14.81
C PHE A 260 -17.30 4.62 -14.81
N LEU A 261 -16.25 4.49 -15.64
CA LEU A 261 -15.19 5.51 -15.77
C LEU A 261 -15.73 6.87 -16.17
N ARG A 262 -16.66 6.89 -17.13
CA ARG A 262 -17.32 8.14 -17.56
C ARG A 262 -18.14 8.78 -16.45
N ARG A 263 -18.83 7.98 -15.63
CA ARG A 263 -19.53 8.48 -14.44
C ARG A 263 -18.57 9.07 -13.42
N VAL A 264 -17.47 8.36 -13.11
CA VAL A 264 -16.43 8.86 -12.21
C VAL A 264 -15.88 10.21 -12.69
N LYS A 265 -15.55 10.33 -13.98
CA LYS A 265 -15.02 11.58 -14.55
C LYS A 265 -16.02 12.74 -14.51
N ALA A 266 -17.30 12.45 -14.62
CA ALA A 266 -18.37 13.46 -14.57
C ALA A 266 -18.76 13.85 -13.13
N ASP A 267 -18.36 13.07 -12.13
CA ASP A 267 -18.71 13.27 -10.72
C ASP A 267 -17.66 14.13 -10.00
N GLY A 268 -18.00 15.38 -9.73
CA GLY A 268 -17.10 16.34 -9.07
C GLY A 268 -16.69 15.96 -7.63
N ARG A 269 -17.20 14.85 -7.08
CA ARG A 269 -16.77 14.31 -5.78
C ARG A 269 -15.44 13.59 -5.87
N PHE A 270 -14.93 13.28 -7.07
CA PHE A 270 -13.69 12.55 -7.27
C PHE A 270 -12.62 13.40 -7.94
N ARG A 271 -11.38 13.15 -7.56
CA ARG A 271 -10.17 13.60 -8.22
C ARG A 271 -9.33 12.37 -8.57
N LEU A 272 -9.18 12.08 -9.85
CA LEU A 272 -8.28 11.01 -10.28
C LEU A 272 -6.84 11.40 -9.99
N VAL A 273 -6.11 10.50 -9.34
CA VAL A 273 -4.71 10.71 -8.95
C VAL A 273 -3.89 9.45 -9.22
N THR A 274 -2.57 9.64 -9.28
CA THR A 274 -1.62 8.55 -9.40
C THR A 274 -0.66 8.51 -8.20
N VAL A 275 -0.11 7.34 -7.90
CA VAL A 275 0.91 7.17 -6.85
C VAL A 275 2.10 8.13 -7.05
N PRO A 276 2.67 8.33 -8.25
CA PRO A 276 3.72 9.32 -8.44
C PRO A 276 3.31 10.75 -8.09
N GLU A 277 2.07 11.15 -8.35
CA GLU A 277 1.56 12.48 -7.95
C GLU A 277 1.46 12.61 -6.44
N LEU A 278 0.99 11.55 -5.75
CA LEU A 278 0.94 11.52 -4.30
C LEU A 278 2.34 11.53 -3.67
N ASP A 279 3.30 10.80 -4.25
CA ASP A 279 4.70 10.79 -3.78
C ASP A 279 5.35 12.17 -4.00
N ALA A 280 5.11 12.82 -5.15
CA ALA A 280 5.61 14.14 -5.44
C ALA A 280 5.03 15.23 -4.52
N ALA A 281 3.78 15.08 -4.08
CA ALA A 281 3.13 15.96 -3.13
C ALA A 281 3.58 15.74 -1.68
N ARG A 282 4.30 14.65 -1.40
CA ARG A 282 4.78 14.30 -0.07
C ARG A 282 5.76 15.34 0.47
N LYS A 283 5.55 15.73 1.72
CA LYS A 283 6.44 16.66 2.46
C LYS A 283 7.09 15.93 3.63
N PRO A 284 8.15 15.13 3.41
CA PRO A 284 8.83 14.44 4.50
C PRO A 284 9.48 15.45 5.43
N ARG A 285 9.38 15.24 6.74
CA ARG A 285 10.18 15.98 7.71
C ARG A 285 11.60 15.39 7.71
N VAL A 286 12.58 16.20 7.37
CA VAL A 286 13.97 15.74 7.29
C VAL A 286 14.58 15.57 8.69
N LYS A 287 14.21 16.44 9.64
CA LYS A 287 14.72 16.43 11.01
C LYS A 287 13.64 16.82 12.00
N LEU A 288 13.65 16.17 13.15
CA LEU A 288 12.81 16.47 14.30
C LEU A 288 13.66 17.03 15.44
N ARG A 289 13.17 18.08 16.12
CA ARG A 289 13.81 18.75 17.24
C ARG A 289 12.86 18.82 18.42
N ARG A 290 13.38 19.24 19.56
CA ARG A 290 12.57 19.39 20.77
C ARG A 290 11.35 20.33 20.57
N GLU A 291 11.49 21.38 19.79
CA GLU A 291 10.41 22.30 19.46
C GLU A 291 9.23 21.66 18.71
N ASP A 292 9.49 20.55 17.98
CA ASP A 292 8.46 19.81 17.25
C ASP A 292 7.61 18.92 18.18
N MET A 293 8.13 18.57 19.37
CA MET A 293 7.48 17.58 20.25
C MET A 293 6.11 18.03 20.74
N ARG A 294 5.87 19.31 20.90
CA ARG A 294 4.56 19.85 21.25
C ARG A 294 3.54 19.57 20.15
N PHE A 295 3.89 19.86 18.89
CA PHE A 295 3.04 19.59 17.74
C PHE A 295 2.73 18.09 17.64
N LEU A 296 3.75 17.21 17.74
CA LEU A 296 3.57 15.76 17.66
C LEU A 296 2.69 15.25 18.80
N ARG A 297 2.91 15.72 20.05
CA ARG A 297 2.07 15.36 21.20
C ARG A 297 0.61 15.71 20.96
N ASP A 298 0.34 16.94 20.51
CA ASP A 298 -1.03 17.44 20.34
C ASP A 298 -1.74 16.65 19.21
N ARG A 299 -1.05 16.35 18.10
CA ARG A 299 -1.58 15.51 17.03
C ARG A 299 -1.86 14.07 17.50
N LEU A 300 -0.95 13.44 18.25
CA LEU A 300 -1.16 12.08 18.75
C LEU A 300 -2.19 12.00 19.89
N ARG A 301 -2.48 13.10 20.58
CA ARG A 301 -3.61 13.17 21.52
C ARG A 301 -4.96 13.25 20.81
N GLU A 302 -5.04 13.99 19.69
CA GLU A 302 -6.23 13.99 18.84
C GLU A 302 -6.47 12.61 18.23
N ARG A 303 -5.42 12.02 17.69
CA ARG A 303 -5.46 10.71 17.04
C ARG A 303 -4.11 10.02 17.15
N PHE A 304 -4.07 8.86 17.82
CA PHE A 304 -2.86 8.07 17.95
C PHE A 304 -2.63 7.22 16.69
N ALA A 305 -2.14 7.87 15.64
CA ALA A 305 -1.94 7.31 14.30
C ALA A 305 -0.74 7.98 13.61
N PRO A 306 -0.21 7.44 12.51
CA PRO A 306 0.76 8.09 11.66
C PRO A 306 0.30 9.49 11.22
N ILE A 307 1.27 10.37 10.97
CA ILE A 307 1.03 11.78 10.57
C ILE A 307 1.39 11.91 9.09
N ASP A 308 0.49 12.48 8.30
CA ASP A 308 0.69 12.67 6.86
C ASP A 308 1.56 13.91 6.54
N GLU A 309 1.37 15.01 7.30
CA GLU A 309 2.13 16.25 7.10
C GLU A 309 2.74 16.75 8.40
N PRO A 310 4.06 16.57 8.60
CA PRO A 310 5.01 15.80 7.75
C PRO A 310 4.78 14.29 7.84
N SER A 311 5.19 13.56 6.80
CA SER A 311 5.01 12.09 6.73
C SER A 311 5.89 11.38 7.77
N LEU A 312 5.27 10.95 8.87
CA LEU A 312 5.91 10.28 10.00
C LEU A 312 5.09 9.08 10.46
N CYS A 313 5.71 7.91 10.55
CA CYS A 313 5.09 6.79 11.25
C CYS A 313 5.29 6.91 12.78
N LEU A 314 4.52 6.14 13.56
CA LEU A 314 4.65 6.14 15.02
C LEU A 314 6.05 5.69 15.47
N ALA A 315 6.70 4.79 14.73
CA ALA A 315 8.04 4.33 15.01
C ALA A 315 9.09 5.45 14.81
N ASP A 316 8.93 6.32 13.80
CA ASP A 316 9.79 7.49 13.61
C ASP A 316 9.67 8.45 14.80
N ILE A 317 8.44 8.69 15.25
CA ILE A 317 8.18 9.58 16.39
C ILE A 317 8.74 8.98 17.68
N PHE A 318 8.59 7.67 17.87
CA PHE A 318 9.16 6.94 18.99
C PHE A 318 10.69 7.08 19.03
N GLN A 319 11.38 6.82 17.94
CA GLN A 319 12.83 6.94 17.86
C GLN A 319 13.31 8.38 18.08
N ALA A 320 12.61 9.37 17.50
CA ALA A 320 12.91 10.79 17.75
C ALA A 320 12.81 11.12 19.24
N THR A 321 11.73 10.67 19.88
CA THR A 321 11.48 10.92 21.31
C THR A 321 12.57 10.30 22.18
N VAL A 322 13.00 9.08 21.90
CA VAL A 322 14.09 8.40 22.61
C VAL A 322 15.41 9.15 22.43
N CYS A 323 15.77 9.56 21.20
CA CYS A 323 16.99 10.33 20.94
C CYS A 323 17.02 11.66 21.70
N LEU A 324 15.90 12.40 21.69
CA LEU A 324 15.81 13.68 22.38
C LEU A 324 15.82 13.53 23.89
N LEU A 325 15.25 12.46 24.46
CA LEU A 325 15.37 12.13 25.88
C LEU A 325 16.82 11.84 26.29
N ARG A 326 17.63 11.28 25.39
CA ARG A 326 19.08 11.05 25.55
C ARG A 326 19.91 12.32 25.42
N GLY A 327 19.30 13.46 25.11
CA GLY A 327 19.99 14.74 24.99
C GLY A 327 20.45 15.07 23.56
N ALA A 328 20.00 14.35 22.56
CA ALA A 328 20.22 14.77 21.17
C ALA A 328 19.49 16.11 20.90
N GLU A 329 20.09 16.98 20.09
CA GLU A 329 19.47 18.25 19.68
C GLU A 329 18.46 18.06 18.55
N GLU A 330 18.72 17.07 17.67
CA GLU A 330 17.87 16.76 16.54
C GLU A 330 17.91 15.24 16.21
N PHE A 331 16.89 14.76 15.52
CA PHE A 331 16.79 13.41 15.02
C PHE A 331 16.31 13.43 13.56
N ALA A 332 17.01 12.73 12.67
CA ALA A 332 16.56 12.49 11.30
C ALA A 332 15.75 11.19 11.26
N PRO A 333 14.44 11.23 10.91
CA PRO A 333 13.66 10.02 10.72
C PRO A 333 14.33 9.09 9.71
N GLY A 334 14.44 7.83 10.09
CA GLY A 334 15.07 6.80 9.31
C GLY A 334 14.10 5.68 8.98
N ARG A 335 14.63 4.48 8.79
CA ARG A 335 13.81 3.30 8.60
C ARG A 335 13.61 2.58 9.94
N ALA A 336 12.70 3.12 10.75
CA ALA A 336 12.30 2.45 11.96
C ALA A 336 11.66 1.11 11.63
N LYS A 337 12.18 0.02 12.21
CA LYS A 337 11.53 -1.29 12.15
C LYS A 337 10.39 -1.33 13.16
N GLY A 338 9.38 -2.17 12.91
CA GLY A 338 8.27 -2.40 13.83
C GLY A 338 8.67 -3.28 15.02
N PHE A 339 7.85 -4.26 15.33
CA PHE A 339 8.03 -5.18 16.46
C PHE A 339 8.35 -6.58 15.97
N LEU A 340 9.22 -7.30 16.71
CA LEU A 340 9.38 -8.76 16.55
C LEU A 340 8.32 -9.52 17.34
N GLU A 341 7.94 -8.99 18.51
CA GLU A 341 6.94 -9.57 19.38
C GLU A 341 5.75 -8.63 19.53
N ALA A 342 4.59 -9.16 19.88
CA ALA A 342 3.41 -8.35 20.12
C ALA A 342 3.70 -7.29 21.21
N PRO A 343 3.47 -6.01 20.94
CA PRO A 343 3.70 -4.95 21.91
C PRO A 343 2.68 -5.06 23.05
N ARG A 344 3.11 -4.71 24.27
CA ARG A 344 2.21 -4.53 25.39
C ARG A 344 1.15 -3.47 25.05
N GLY A 345 -0.09 -3.77 25.38
CA GLY A 345 -1.23 -2.91 25.09
C GLY A 345 -1.16 -1.56 25.81
N ILE A 346 -2.05 -0.65 25.39
CA ILE A 346 -2.21 0.66 26.02
C ILE A 346 -2.93 0.48 27.36
N GLU A 347 -2.37 1.10 28.39
CA GLU A 347 -2.94 1.13 29.74
C GLU A 347 -3.40 2.56 30.13
N GLU A 348 -3.93 2.70 31.35
CA GLU A 348 -4.28 4.01 31.89
C GLU A 348 -3.07 4.93 32.02
N PRO A 349 -3.21 6.22 31.71
CA PRO A 349 -2.14 7.20 31.82
C PRO A 349 -1.54 7.25 33.21
N VAL A 350 -0.21 7.21 33.29
CA VAL A 350 0.52 7.27 34.54
C VAL A 350 1.48 8.46 34.52
N ALA A 351 1.48 9.20 35.60
CA ALA A 351 2.49 10.23 35.82
C ALA A 351 3.85 9.57 36.04
N LEU A 352 4.81 9.84 35.16
CA LEU A 352 6.18 9.35 35.19
C LEU A 352 7.15 10.51 35.39
N ARG A 353 8.21 10.26 36.15
CA ARG A 353 9.27 11.27 36.33
C ARG A 353 10.12 11.34 35.08
N SER A 354 10.44 12.54 34.62
CA SER A 354 11.32 12.72 33.45
C SER A 354 12.70 12.08 33.60
N ALA A 355 13.18 11.88 34.85
CA ALA A 355 14.44 11.18 35.10
C ALA A 355 14.31 9.70 34.77
N ASP A 356 13.19 9.05 35.13
CA ASP A 356 12.96 7.62 34.88
C ASP A 356 12.79 7.37 33.38
N LEU A 357 12.10 8.28 32.67
CA LEU A 357 11.99 8.20 31.21
C LEU A 357 13.33 8.34 30.50
N ARG A 358 14.21 9.24 30.96
CA ARG A 358 15.57 9.37 30.42
C ARG A 358 16.41 8.11 30.71
N ALA A 359 16.31 7.57 31.91
CA ALA A 359 17.00 6.34 32.27
C ALA A 359 16.55 5.16 31.38
N ALA A 360 15.24 4.99 31.20
CA ALA A 360 14.69 3.97 30.31
C ALA A 360 15.13 4.17 28.86
N ALA A 361 15.05 5.40 28.36
CA ALA A 361 15.48 5.75 27.01
C ALA A 361 16.95 5.38 26.74
N ALA A 362 17.83 5.49 27.73
CA ALA A 362 19.26 5.15 27.59
C ALA A 362 19.48 3.67 27.22
N HIS A 363 18.57 2.79 27.57
CA HIS A 363 18.68 1.33 27.35
C HIS A 363 17.93 0.83 26.09
N ILE A 364 17.17 1.69 25.38
CA ILE A 364 16.44 1.28 24.18
C ILE A 364 17.40 1.22 22.99
N ASP A 365 17.48 0.08 22.32
CA ASP A 365 18.21 -0.03 21.06
C ASP A 365 17.41 0.62 19.92
N LEU A 366 18.00 1.61 19.25
CA LEU A 366 17.38 2.31 18.11
C LEU A 366 17.78 1.77 16.75
N GLN A 367 18.72 0.83 16.68
CA GLN A 367 19.17 0.23 15.41
C GLN A 367 18.41 -1.05 15.07
N GLY A 368 17.75 -1.65 16.07
CA GLY A 368 16.95 -2.85 15.95
C GLY A 368 15.45 -2.61 15.74
N PHE A 369 14.67 -3.53 16.26
CA PHE A 369 13.21 -3.42 16.34
C PHE A 369 12.78 -2.57 17.53
N LEU A 370 11.57 -2.03 17.47
CA LEU A 370 10.97 -1.36 18.61
C LEU A 370 10.77 -2.36 19.75
N PRO A 371 11.01 -1.97 21.01
CA PRO A 371 10.78 -2.83 22.15
C PRO A 371 9.28 -3.09 22.32
N SER A 372 8.91 -4.34 22.57
CA SER A 372 7.53 -4.73 22.88
C SER A 372 7.08 -4.24 24.27
N GLU A 373 8.05 -4.07 25.20
CA GLU A 373 7.84 -3.61 26.56
C GLU A 373 9.07 -2.79 27.03
N ILE A 374 8.84 -1.81 27.90
CA ILE A 374 9.88 -0.89 28.41
C ILE A 374 9.75 -0.77 29.93
N ASP A 375 10.83 -1.03 30.67
CA ASP A 375 10.87 -0.75 32.10
C ASP A 375 11.18 0.74 32.35
N VAL A 376 10.30 1.39 33.08
CA VAL A 376 10.44 2.82 33.48
C VAL A 376 10.31 2.93 34.98
N GLY A 377 11.44 2.93 35.65
CA GLY A 377 11.50 3.02 37.14
C GLY A 377 10.84 1.87 37.86
N GLY A 378 10.99 0.65 37.36
CA GLY A 378 10.41 -0.58 37.91
C GLY A 378 8.95 -0.85 37.43
N ARG A 379 8.42 -0.04 36.54
CA ARG A 379 7.11 -0.24 35.92
C ARG A 379 7.25 -0.60 34.46
N ARG A 380 6.62 -1.67 34.04
CA ARG A 380 6.59 -2.10 32.63
C ARG A 380 5.50 -1.41 31.85
N LEU A 381 5.88 -0.70 30.80
CA LEU A 381 4.99 0.03 29.89
C LEU A 381 5.01 -0.54 28.49
N GLY A 382 3.89 -0.42 27.79
CA GLY A 382 3.87 -0.59 26.35
C GLY A 382 4.57 0.57 25.63
N PRO A 383 5.03 0.37 24.37
CA PRO A 383 5.70 1.42 23.61
C PRO A 383 4.83 2.63 23.35
N ALA A 384 3.51 2.46 23.22
CA ALA A 384 2.56 3.56 23.03
C ALA A 384 2.46 4.45 24.30
N ASP A 385 2.39 3.84 25.49
CA ASP A 385 2.33 4.58 26.75
C ASP A 385 3.64 5.26 27.05
N PHE A 386 4.78 4.59 26.77
CA PHE A 386 6.09 5.23 26.85
C PHE A 386 6.17 6.46 25.94
N LEU A 387 5.75 6.33 24.66
CA LEU A 387 5.76 7.43 23.69
C LEU A 387 4.94 8.61 24.17
N ARG A 388 3.72 8.37 24.67
CA ARG A 388 2.86 9.43 25.22
C ARG A 388 3.51 10.15 26.38
N ALA A 389 4.01 9.42 27.36
CA ALA A 389 4.67 9.99 28.53
C ALA A 389 5.96 10.76 28.16
N ALA A 390 6.73 10.23 27.21
CA ALA A 390 7.95 10.86 26.72
C ALA A 390 7.69 12.16 25.95
N LEU A 391 6.65 12.21 25.13
CA LEU A 391 6.20 13.43 24.44
C LEU A 391 5.74 14.50 25.45
N ASP A 392 5.02 14.11 26.51
CA ASP A 392 4.62 15.03 27.56
C ASP A 392 5.82 15.60 28.35
N ALA A 393 6.87 14.81 28.51
CA ALA A 393 8.10 15.24 29.18
C ALA A 393 9.00 16.13 28.33
N LEU A 394 8.88 16.07 26.99
CA LEU A 394 9.68 16.84 26.03
C LEU A 394 8.99 18.14 25.56
N ALA A 395 7.67 18.16 25.56
CA ALA A 395 6.84 19.30 25.11
C ALA A 395 6.68 20.38 26.18
#